data_8e5e89f81a2cfb379ee55a4accf3336a
#
_entry.id   8e5e89f81a2cfb379ee55a4accf3336a
#
_cell.length_a   1.000
_cell.length_b   1.000
_cell.length_c   1.000
_cell.angle_alpha   90.00
_cell.angle_beta   90.00
_cell.angle_gamma   90.00
#
_symmetry.space_group_name_H-M   'P 1'
#
loop_
_entity.id
_entity.type
_entity.pdbx_description
1 polymer ?
#
loop_
_entity_poly.entity_id
_entity_poly.type
_entity_poly.pdbx_seq_one_letter_code
_entity_poly.pdbx_strand_id
1 'polypeptide(L)'
;MAKAAAKKAKPNPRNKKLYDEGMKVRKAVLGAAYVDNSMAGADDFMMSFQDITTEYCWGYAWTRPGLSKKTRSMLNLAMLAALNRGPELKLHVNGALNNGLTKEEIKEIFLQVAIYCGIPASLDAFKTASGVFKERGI
;
A
#
# COMPACT_ATOMS: atom_id res chain seq x y z
N MET A 1 12.54 26.84 -26.05
CA MET A 1 13.45 26.25 -25.03
C MET A 1 13.12 24.77 -24.92
N ALA A 2 14.01 23.90 -25.36
CA ALA A 2 13.83 22.46 -25.27
C ALA A 2 13.88 22.04 -23.78
N LYS A 3 12.81 21.42 -23.28
CA LYS A 3 12.84 20.74 -21.97
C LYS A 3 13.87 19.61 -22.07
N ALA A 4 15.00 19.75 -21.37
CA ALA A 4 15.94 18.65 -21.20
C ALA A 4 15.15 17.44 -20.66
N ALA A 5 15.20 16.31 -21.36
CA ALA A 5 14.58 15.07 -20.89
C ALA A 5 15.19 14.72 -19.53
N ALA A 6 14.39 14.74 -18.49
CA ALA A 6 14.84 14.40 -17.14
C ALA A 6 15.43 12.99 -17.17
N LYS A 7 16.69 12.86 -16.75
CA LYS A 7 17.39 11.59 -16.66
C LYS A 7 16.58 10.69 -15.72
N LYS A 8 16.14 9.52 -16.18
CA LYS A 8 15.42 8.58 -15.32
C LYS A 8 16.28 8.25 -14.10
N ALA A 9 15.73 8.51 -12.93
CA ALA A 9 16.35 8.16 -11.66
C ALA A 9 16.51 6.64 -11.55
N LYS A 10 17.61 6.21 -10.92
CA LYS A 10 17.84 4.78 -10.65
C LYS A 10 17.76 4.54 -9.16
N PRO A 11 17.19 3.38 -8.73
CA PRO A 11 17.22 2.97 -7.34
C PRO A 11 18.65 2.92 -6.79
N ASN A 12 18.84 3.39 -5.56
CA ASN A 12 20.10 3.36 -4.84
C ASN A 12 19.89 2.91 -3.38
N PRO A 13 19.39 1.69 -3.15
CA PRO A 13 19.11 1.19 -1.81
C PRO A 13 20.40 1.01 -1.00
N ARG A 14 20.31 1.17 0.31
CA ARG A 14 21.42 0.93 1.24
C ARG A 14 21.63 -0.56 1.52
N ASN A 15 20.54 -1.33 1.51
CA ASN A 15 20.59 -2.78 1.65
C ASN A 15 19.87 -3.43 0.45
N LYS A 16 20.67 -3.85 -0.53
CA LYS A 16 20.13 -4.42 -1.76
C LYS A 16 19.33 -5.70 -1.52
N LYS A 17 19.70 -6.53 -0.56
CA LYS A 17 18.95 -7.77 -0.25
C LYS A 17 17.55 -7.45 0.24
N LEU A 18 17.42 -6.57 1.23
CA LEU A 18 16.11 -6.13 1.72
C LEU A 18 15.28 -5.45 0.63
N TYR A 19 15.92 -4.65 -0.20
CA TYR A 19 15.26 -4.00 -1.33
C TYR A 19 14.68 -5.01 -2.32
N ASP A 20 15.46 -5.98 -2.74
CA ASP A 20 15.04 -7.00 -3.72
C ASP A 20 13.90 -7.88 -3.15
N GLU A 21 14.01 -8.29 -1.89
CA GLU A 21 12.96 -9.03 -1.18
C GLU A 21 11.70 -8.16 -1.01
N GLY A 22 11.87 -6.91 -0.63
CA GLY A 22 10.78 -5.94 -0.49
C GLY A 22 10.07 -5.65 -1.80
N MET A 23 10.80 -5.53 -2.90
CA MET A 23 10.22 -5.33 -4.23
C MET A 23 9.31 -6.49 -4.63
N LYS A 24 9.70 -7.74 -4.34
CA LYS A 24 8.87 -8.92 -4.59
C LYS A 24 7.57 -8.88 -3.80
N VAL A 25 7.65 -8.58 -2.50
CA VAL A 25 6.47 -8.50 -1.63
C VAL A 25 5.58 -7.33 -2.03
N ARG A 26 6.15 -6.16 -2.29
CA ARG A 26 5.42 -4.97 -2.73
C ARG A 26 4.59 -5.25 -3.99
N LYS A 27 5.20 -5.88 -4.99
CA LYS A 27 4.51 -6.26 -6.24
C LYS A 27 3.43 -7.33 -6.01
N ALA A 28 3.69 -8.29 -5.14
CA ALA A 28 2.71 -9.33 -4.82
C ALA A 28 1.46 -8.75 -4.11
N VAL A 29 1.64 -7.76 -3.24
CA VAL A 29 0.55 -7.14 -2.48
C VAL A 29 -0.18 -6.08 -3.30
N LEU A 30 0.55 -5.14 -3.89
CA LEU A 30 -0.04 -3.97 -4.57
C LEU A 30 -0.31 -4.18 -6.06
N GLY A 31 0.22 -5.25 -6.64
CA GLY A 31 0.21 -5.51 -8.07
C GLY A 31 1.44 -4.96 -8.78
N ALA A 32 2.01 -5.77 -9.69
CA ALA A 32 3.24 -5.43 -10.39
C ALA A 32 3.09 -4.15 -11.24
N ALA A 33 1.99 -4.01 -11.97
CA ALA A 33 1.75 -2.86 -12.84
C ALA A 33 1.75 -1.53 -12.05
N TYR A 34 1.09 -1.49 -10.90
CA TYR A 34 1.09 -0.31 -10.03
C TYR A 34 2.49 0.07 -9.59
N VAL A 35 3.25 -0.93 -9.09
CA VAL A 35 4.61 -0.70 -8.58
C VAL A 35 5.55 -0.28 -9.69
N ASP A 36 5.51 -0.94 -10.84
CA ASP A 36 6.35 -0.61 -11.98
C ASP A 36 6.07 0.79 -12.52
N ASN A 37 4.81 1.20 -12.59
CA ASN A 37 4.43 2.56 -12.98
C ASN A 37 4.94 3.61 -11.97
N SER A 38 4.81 3.34 -10.67
CA SER A 38 5.34 4.23 -9.63
C SER A 38 6.85 4.40 -9.71
N MET A 39 7.57 3.30 -9.98
CA MET A 39 9.03 3.34 -10.16
C MET A 39 9.44 4.07 -11.43
N ALA A 40 8.74 3.81 -12.54
CA ALA A 40 9.04 4.42 -13.84
C ALA A 40 8.77 5.93 -13.86
N GLY A 41 7.80 6.40 -13.09
CA GLY A 41 7.45 7.82 -12.98
C GLY A 41 8.25 8.60 -11.94
N ALA A 42 9.10 7.94 -11.15
CA ALA A 42 9.86 8.60 -10.10
C ALA A 42 11.05 9.39 -10.68
N ASP A 43 11.12 10.67 -10.33
CA ASP A 43 12.31 11.51 -10.50
C ASP A 43 13.30 11.29 -9.32
N ASP A 44 14.41 12.02 -9.29
CA ASP A 44 15.41 11.89 -8.23
C ASP A 44 14.85 12.17 -6.83
N PHE A 45 13.91 13.09 -6.72
CA PHE A 45 13.25 13.40 -5.45
C PHE A 45 12.39 12.22 -4.97
N MET A 46 11.52 11.70 -5.83
CA MET A 46 10.64 10.58 -5.50
C MET A 46 11.40 9.25 -5.38
N MET A 47 12.52 9.07 -6.07
CA MET A 47 13.29 7.83 -6.00
C MET A 47 13.85 7.60 -4.59
N SER A 48 14.24 8.65 -3.88
CA SER A 48 14.67 8.53 -2.48
C SER A 48 13.57 7.95 -1.59
N PHE A 49 12.31 8.33 -1.81
CA PHE A 49 11.15 7.73 -1.12
C PHE A 49 10.89 6.31 -1.60
N GLN A 50 11.00 6.03 -2.89
CA GLN A 50 10.83 4.68 -3.42
C GLN A 50 11.85 3.70 -2.82
N ASP A 51 13.09 4.13 -2.64
CA ASP A 51 14.15 3.33 -2.04
C ASP A 51 13.83 2.99 -0.58
N ILE A 52 13.52 3.98 0.26
CA ILE A 52 13.24 3.75 1.68
C ILE A 52 11.97 2.93 1.89
N THR A 53 10.91 3.21 1.12
CA THR A 53 9.66 2.45 1.27
C THR A 53 9.82 0.99 0.81
N THR A 54 10.59 0.74 -0.25
CA THR A 54 10.82 -0.63 -0.74
C THR A 54 11.72 -1.40 0.21
N GLU A 55 12.80 -0.80 0.69
CA GLU A 55 13.77 -1.45 1.56
C GLU A 55 13.22 -1.67 2.97
N TYR A 56 12.69 -0.65 3.62
CA TYR A 56 12.29 -0.74 5.03
C TYR A 56 10.83 -1.14 5.23
N CYS A 57 9.89 -0.57 4.51
CA CYS A 57 8.50 -0.98 4.66
C CYS A 57 8.29 -2.39 4.11
N TRP A 58 8.56 -2.58 2.82
CA TRP A 58 8.29 -3.86 2.15
C TRP A 58 9.38 -4.91 2.41
N GLY A 59 10.64 -4.52 2.49
CA GLY A 59 11.76 -5.41 2.76
C GLY A 59 11.85 -5.78 4.24
N TYR A 60 12.01 -4.81 5.12
CA TYR A 60 12.19 -5.10 6.54
C TYR A 60 10.90 -5.55 7.23
N ALA A 61 9.79 -4.80 7.10
CA ALA A 61 8.59 -5.08 7.87
C ALA A 61 7.75 -6.21 7.26
N TRP A 62 7.42 -6.14 5.97
CA TRP A 62 6.49 -7.07 5.35
C TRP A 62 7.06 -8.48 5.11
N THR A 63 8.37 -8.67 5.09
CA THR A 63 9.01 -9.99 4.97
C THR A 63 9.18 -10.72 6.30
N ARG A 64 8.95 -10.04 7.44
CA ARG A 64 9.08 -10.66 8.75
C ARG A 64 8.05 -11.78 8.96
N PRO A 65 8.47 -12.93 9.55
CA PRO A 65 7.59 -14.10 9.68
C PRO A 65 6.56 -13.99 10.81
N GLY A 66 6.67 -12.98 11.67
CA GLY A 66 5.83 -12.87 12.89
C GLY A 66 4.34 -12.65 12.63
N LEU A 67 3.97 -12.09 11.46
CA LEU A 67 2.59 -11.91 11.05
C LEU A 67 2.43 -12.29 9.58
N SER A 68 1.29 -12.88 9.24
CA SER A 68 0.93 -13.15 7.84
C SER A 68 0.72 -11.85 7.06
N LYS A 69 0.85 -11.89 5.74
CA LYS A 69 0.53 -10.76 4.87
C LYS A 69 -0.95 -10.34 5.00
N LYS A 70 -1.83 -11.29 5.18
CA LYS A 70 -3.25 -11.04 5.44
C LYS A 70 -3.44 -10.20 6.71
N THR A 71 -2.81 -10.60 7.82
CA THR A 71 -2.87 -9.86 9.08
C THR A 71 -2.25 -8.46 8.96
N ARG A 72 -1.13 -8.32 8.27
CA ARG A 72 -0.53 -7.00 8.01
C ARG A 72 -1.46 -6.08 7.22
N SER A 73 -2.17 -6.61 6.24
CA SER A 73 -3.21 -5.85 5.52
C SER A 73 -4.34 -5.40 6.45
N MET A 74 -4.81 -6.25 7.36
CA MET A 74 -5.85 -5.87 8.34
C MET A 74 -5.39 -4.69 9.20
N LEU A 75 -4.16 -4.73 9.71
CA LEU A 75 -3.57 -3.63 10.49
C LEU A 75 -3.46 -2.34 9.67
N ASN A 76 -3.00 -2.43 8.42
CA ASN A 76 -2.87 -1.27 7.55
C ASN A 76 -4.23 -0.63 7.25
N LEU A 77 -5.27 -1.42 6.99
CA LEU A 77 -6.61 -0.88 6.78
C LEU A 77 -7.10 -0.09 7.99
N ALA A 78 -6.93 -0.63 9.20
CA ALA A 78 -7.32 0.06 10.42
C ALA A 78 -6.51 1.35 10.65
N MET A 79 -5.19 1.30 10.52
CA MET A 79 -4.31 2.45 10.71
C MET A 79 -4.57 3.57 9.68
N LEU A 80 -4.71 3.22 8.40
CA LEU A 80 -4.93 4.19 7.33
C LEU A 80 -6.32 4.83 7.42
N ALA A 81 -7.34 4.06 7.83
CA ALA A 81 -8.67 4.59 8.12
C ALA A 81 -8.64 5.57 9.30
N ALA A 82 -8.00 5.20 10.40
CA ALA A 82 -7.86 6.05 11.59
C ALA A 82 -7.10 7.35 11.31
N LEU A 83 -6.10 7.31 10.43
CA LEU A 83 -5.29 8.46 10.03
C LEU A 83 -5.91 9.28 8.89
N ASN A 84 -7.08 8.91 8.39
CA ASN A 84 -7.76 9.54 7.25
C ASN A 84 -6.90 9.62 5.97
N ARG A 85 -6.16 8.55 5.68
CA ARG A 85 -5.28 8.44 4.52
C ARG A 85 -6.00 7.77 3.34
N GLY A 86 -6.95 8.49 2.73
CA GLY A 86 -7.83 7.94 1.69
C GLY A 86 -7.12 7.32 0.48
N PRO A 87 -6.15 7.99 -0.17
CA PRO A 87 -5.44 7.42 -1.32
C PRO A 87 -4.68 6.15 -0.98
N GLU A 88 -3.98 6.13 0.15
CA GLU A 88 -3.24 4.95 0.61
C GLU A 88 -4.19 3.85 1.08
N LEU A 89 -5.33 4.21 1.70
CA LEU A 89 -6.36 3.25 2.07
C LEU A 89 -6.93 2.54 0.83
N LYS A 90 -7.25 3.28 -0.24
CA LYS A 90 -7.71 2.68 -1.51
C LYS A 90 -6.71 1.65 -2.03
N LEU A 91 -5.42 2.00 -2.03
CA LEU A 91 -4.36 1.11 -2.45
C LEU A 91 -4.29 -0.16 -1.58
N HIS A 92 -4.39 0.00 -0.26
CA HIS A 92 -4.30 -1.11 0.69
C HIS A 92 -5.59 -1.94 0.78
N VAL A 93 -6.77 -1.42 0.43
CA VAL A 93 -7.97 -2.25 0.21
C VAL A 93 -7.73 -3.23 -0.94
N ASN A 94 -7.18 -2.77 -2.06
CA ASN A 94 -6.77 -3.64 -3.16
C ASN A 94 -5.72 -4.68 -2.70
N GLY A 95 -4.71 -4.26 -1.97
CA GLY A 95 -3.68 -5.13 -1.41
C GLY A 95 -4.24 -6.17 -0.43
N ALA A 96 -5.21 -5.78 0.40
CA ALA A 96 -5.89 -6.67 1.33
C ALA A 96 -6.65 -7.79 0.60
N LEU A 97 -7.37 -7.44 -0.46
CA LEU A 97 -8.06 -8.42 -1.31
C LEU A 97 -7.06 -9.36 -1.99
N ASN A 98 -5.92 -8.85 -2.47
CA ASN A 98 -4.85 -9.67 -3.03
C ASN A 98 -4.25 -10.64 -1.98
N ASN A 99 -4.21 -10.23 -0.72
CA ASN A 99 -3.72 -11.04 0.40
C ASN A 99 -4.81 -11.96 1.01
N GLY A 100 -5.99 -12.04 0.38
CA GLY A 100 -7.05 -12.97 0.73
C GLY A 100 -8.04 -12.48 1.78
N LEU A 101 -8.09 -11.18 2.09
CA LEU A 101 -9.20 -10.65 2.88
C LEU A 101 -10.49 -10.71 2.07
N THR A 102 -11.57 -11.02 2.76
CA THR A 102 -12.92 -10.95 2.22
C THR A 102 -13.53 -9.56 2.45
N LYS A 103 -14.55 -9.24 1.68
CA LYS A 103 -15.37 -8.04 1.87
C LYS A 103 -15.96 -7.97 3.29
N GLU A 104 -16.38 -9.13 3.83
CA GLU A 104 -16.91 -9.23 5.19
C GLU A 104 -15.83 -8.92 6.24
N GLU A 105 -14.61 -9.45 6.10
CA GLU A 105 -13.51 -9.12 7.01
C GLU A 105 -13.15 -7.63 6.97
N ILE A 106 -13.15 -7.01 5.79
CA ILE A 106 -12.89 -5.56 5.64
C ILE A 106 -14.00 -4.75 6.32
N LYS A 107 -15.26 -5.17 6.19
CA LYS A 107 -16.40 -4.57 6.90
C LYS A 107 -16.19 -4.59 8.42
N GLU A 108 -15.82 -5.73 8.99
CA GLU A 108 -15.59 -5.86 10.43
C GLU A 108 -14.43 -4.97 10.92
N ILE A 109 -13.36 -4.83 10.15
CA ILE A 109 -12.25 -3.92 10.47
C ILE A 109 -12.77 -2.48 10.57
N PHE A 110 -13.56 -2.03 9.60
CA PHE A 110 -14.06 -0.64 9.60
C PHE A 110 -15.16 -0.38 10.63
N LEU A 111 -15.94 -1.39 11.01
CA LEU A 111 -16.84 -1.29 12.16
C LEU A 111 -16.05 -1.10 13.47
N GLN A 112 -14.94 -1.82 13.64
CA GLN A 112 -14.03 -1.63 14.76
C GLN A 112 -13.44 -0.20 14.77
N VAL A 113 -13.03 0.31 13.62
CA VAL A 113 -12.56 1.71 13.46
C VAL A 113 -13.66 2.72 13.86
N ALA A 114 -14.92 2.45 13.51
CA ALA A 114 -16.04 3.33 13.87
C ALA A 114 -16.16 3.54 15.39
N ILE A 115 -15.93 2.48 16.15
CA ILE A 115 -16.04 2.51 17.63
C ILE A 115 -14.84 3.20 18.28
N TYR A 116 -13.62 2.87 17.83
CA TYR A 116 -12.39 3.34 18.47
C TYR A 116 -11.82 4.64 17.90
N CYS A 117 -12.16 4.98 16.64
CA CYS A 117 -11.58 6.13 15.93
C CYS A 117 -12.65 7.13 15.45
N GLY A 118 -13.93 6.82 15.60
CA GLY A 118 -15.05 7.69 15.26
C GLY A 118 -15.73 7.37 13.92
N ILE A 119 -17.02 7.67 13.88
CA ILE A 119 -17.90 7.43 12.73
C ILE A 119 -17.39 8.10 11.44
N PRO A 120 -16.92 9.37 11.44
CA PRO A 120 -16.47 10.01 10.21
C PRO A 120 -15.29 9.29 9.54
N ALA A 121 -14.29 8.85 10.31
CA ALA A 121 -13.15 8.11 9.79
C ALA A 121 -13.59 6.77 9.16
N SER A 122 -14.48 6.06 9.82
CA SER A 122 -15.04 4.81 9.32
C SER A 122 -15.90 5.03 8.07
N LEU A 123 -16.73 6.08 8.03
CA LEU A 123 -17.57 6.39 6.87
C LEU A 123 -16.71 6.60 5.61
N ASP A 124 -15.63 7.35 5.71
CA ASP A 124 -14.70 7.56 4.60
C ASP A 124 -14.03 6.25 4.17
N ALA A 125 -13.68 5.40 5.13
CA ALA A 125 -13.12 4.08 4.85
C ALA A 125 -14.12 3.18 4.12
N PHE A 126 -15.38 3.12 4.55
CA PHE A 126 -16.45 2.39 3.87
C PHE A 126 -16.67 2.88 2.43
N LYS A 127 -16.71 4.21 2.22
CA LYS A 127 -16.85 4.79 0.88
C LYS A 127 -15.68 4.41 -0.02
N THR A 128 -14.46 4.51 0.50
CA THR A 128 -13.24 4.11 -0.24
C THR A 128 -13.27 2.65 -0.64
N ALA A 129 -13.58 1.75 0.30
CA ALA A 129 -13.67 0.32 0.02
C ALA A 129 -14.80 -0.02 -0.96
N SER A 130 -15.97 0.61 -0.82
CA SER A 130 -17.09 0.44 -1.75
C SER A 130 -16.70 0.79 -3.18
N GLY A 131 -15.91 1.86 -3.38
CA GLY A 131 -15.36 2.22 -4.68
C GLY A 131 -14.47 1.11 -5.25
N VAL A 132 -13.56 0.57 -4.43
CA VAL A 132 -12.68 -0.53 -4.84
C VAL A 132 -13.48 -1.79 -5.20
N PHE A 133 -14.47 -2.16 -4.40
CA PHE A 133 -15.30 -3.33 -4.68
C PHE A 133 -16.03 -3.19 -6.01
N LYS A 134 -16.58 -2.00 -6.29
CA LYS A 134 -17.23 -1.71 -7.56
C LYS A 134 -16.25 -1.79 -8.74
N GLU A 135 -15.06 -1.21 -8.62
CA GLU A 135 -14.01 -1.28 -9.64
C GLU A 135 -13.56 -2.72 -9.91
N ARG A 136 -13.58 -3.59 -8.91
CA ARG A 136 -13.21 -5.02 -9.02
C ARG A 136 -14.37 -5.95 -9.35
N GLY A 137 -15.60 -5.45 -9.38
CA GLY A 137 -16.79 -6.25 -9.69
C GLY A 137 -17.19 -7.24 -8.58
N ILE A 138 -16.97 -6.89 -7.31
CA ILE A 138 -17.28 -7.74 -6.14
C ILE A 138 -18.18 -7.03 -5.12
#